data_77ef612017e1bef3fc45532565b071ca
#
_entry.id   77ef612017e1bef3fc45532565b071ca
#
_cell.length_a   1.000
_cell.length_b   1.000
_cell.length_c   1.000
_cell.angle_alpha   90.00
_cell.angle_beta   90.00
_cell.angle_gamma   90.00
#
_symmetry.space_group_name_H-M   'P 1'
#
loop_
_entity.id
_entity.type
_entity.pdbx_description
1 polymer ?
#
loop_
_entity_poly.entity_id
_entity_poly.type
_entity_poly.pdbx_seq_one_letter_code
_entity_poly.pdbx_strand_id
1 'polypeptide(L)'
;GTIVAYLMVRRPSVLIRVVEGIISVPYSIPGIILGLALILTWARPLPIINRTIYATVFMLLVSYVVRFTSLQIRNSTTGVLQTDVSMEEAAEICGASGFKKWSSVIIPLIFPATISGMGLVFLNALTELTTSSLLWSAGSETLGVVIYNYTSAGYTTYACALSTVVCITILTLVLLYRGVSAILRHKMGRNRSEEHTSEL
;
A
#
# COMPACT_ATOMS: atom_id res chain seq x y z
N GLY A 1 2.39 7.66 -1.98
CA GLY A 1 2.76 7.48 -0.56
C GLY A 1 4.22 7.81 -0.29
N THR A 2 5.14 7.23 -1.02
CA THR A 2 6.60 7.33 -0.79
C THR A 2 7.15 8.76 -0.86
N ILE A 3 6.70 9.56 -1.82
CA ILE A 3 7.12 10.97 -1.93
C ILE A 3 6.66 11.77 -0.71
N VAL A 4 5.41 11.57 -0.28
CA VAL A 4 4.87 12.25 0.91
C VAL A 4 5.69 11.85 2.15
N ALA A 5 5.98 10.55 2.32
CA ALA A 5 6.80 10.04 3.41
C ALA A 5 8.20 10.68 3.45
N TYR A 6 8.85 10.80 2.31
CA TYR A 6 10.16 11.45 2.20
C TYR A 6 10.09 12.92 2.60
N LEU A 7 9.11 13.67 2.09
CA LEU A 7 8.92 15.08 2.43
C LEU A 7 8.63 15.28 3.92
N MET A 8 7.87 14.38 4.54
CA MET A 8 7.58 14.43 5.98
C MET A 8 8.84 14.33 6.84
N VAL A 9 9.77 13.45 6.46
CA VAL A 9 10.99 13.21 7.23
C VAL A 9 12.08 14.24 6.94
N ARG A 10 12.32 14.54 5.66
CA ARG A 10 13.46 15.38 5.23
C ARG A 10 13.13 16.87 5.14
N ARG A 11 11.88 17.24 4.91
CA ARG A 11 11.42 18.64 4.79
C ARG A 11 10.11 18.86 5.56
N PRO A 12 10.13 18.69 6.90
CA PRO A 12 8.93 18.86 7.70
C PRO A 12 8.42 20.31 7.58
N SER A 13 7.18 20.46 7.15
CA SER A 13 6.49 21.75 7.11
C SER A 13 5.06 21.60 7.64
N VAL A 14 4.46 22.72 8.04
CA VAL A 14 3.06 22.72 8.50
C VAL A 14 2.14 22.18 7.40
N LEU A 15 2.38 22.56 6.15
CA LEU A 15 1.60 22.09 5.01
C LEU A 15 1.68 20.56 4.86
N ILE A 16 2.86 19.96 4.99
CA ILE A 16 3.04 18.51 4.86
C ILE A 16 2.34 17.76 6.00
N ARG A 17 2.36 18.29 7.23
CA ARG A 17 1.61 17.70 8.37
C ARG A 17 0.10 17.76 8.15
N VAL A 18 -0.40 18.88 7.60
CA VAL A 18 -1.84 19.00 7.27
C VAL A 18 -2.22 18.00 6.19
N VAL A 19 -1.43 17.87 5.13
CA VAL A 19 -1.65 16.89 4.05
C VAL A 19 -1.66 15.46 4.60
N GLU A 20 -0.70 15.11 5.46
CA GLU A 20 -0.68 13.79 6.14
C GLU A 20 -1.95 13.57 6.97
N GLY A 21 -2.34 14.57 7.76
CA GLY A 21 -3.57 14.52 8.56
C GLY A 21 -4.79 14.23 7.68
N ILE A 22 -4.96 14.98 6.59
CA ILE A 22 -6.07 14.78 5.64
C ILE A 22 -6.05 13.37 5.03
N ILE A 23 -4.89 12.88 4.59
CA ILE A 23 -4.75 11.54 4.01
C ILE A 23 -5.01 10.43 5.04
N SER A 24 -4.77 10.69 6.32
CA SER A 24 -4.97 9.70 7.39
C SER A 24 -6.43 9.58 7.85
N VAL A 25 -7.26 10.61 7.65
CA VAL A 25 -8.67 10.62 8.04
C VAL A 25 -9.47 9.45 7.46
N PRO A 26 -9.41 9.13 6.15
CA PRO A 26 -10.21 8.06 5.58
C PRO A 26 -9.91 6.67 6.16
N TYR A 27 -8.68 6.43 6.60
CA TYR A 27 -8.33 5.18 7.26
C TYR A 27 -8.96 5.04 8.64
N SER A 28 -9.14 6.15 9.34
CA SER A 28 -9.73 6.19 10.69
C SER A 28 -11.26 6.10 10.67
N ILE A 29 -11.89 6.39 9.53
CA ILE A 29 -13.35 6.31 9.37
C ILE A 29 -13.77 4.85 9.15
N PRO A 30 -14.85 4.38 9.81
CA PRO A 30 -15.42 3.06 9.51
C PRO A 30 -15.75 2.92 8.01
N GLY A 31 -15.37 1.75 7.42
CA GLY A 31 -15.47 1.55 5.97
C GLY A 31 -16.88 1.74 5.40
N ILE A 32 -17.91 1.35 6.15
CA ILE A 32 -19.30 1.56 5.76
C ILE A 32 -19.62 3.06 5.62
N ILE A 33 -19.17 3.90 6.55
CA ILE A 33 -19.38 5.34 6.50
C ILE A 33 -18.63 5.95 5.32
N LEU A 34 -17.38 5.54 5.09
CA LEU A 34 -16.61 5.97 3.93
C LEU A 34 -17.29 5.57 2.62
N GLY A 35 -17.76 4.32 2.51
CA GLY A 35 -18.49 3.83 1.34
C GLY A 35 -19.75 4.64 1.07
N LEU A 36 -20.55 4.91 2.10
CA LEU A 36 -21.75 5.73 1.99
C LEU A 36 -21.43 7.17 1.54
N ALA A 37 -20.40 7.78 2.13
CA ALA A 37 -19.97 9.14 1.75
C ALA A 37 -19.56 9.20 0.27
N LEU A 38 -18.83 8.20 -0.23
CA LEU A 38 -18.46 8.10 -1.62
C LEU A 38 -19.68 7.93 -2.54
N ILE A 39 -20.66 7.11 -2.15
CA ILE A 39 -21.91 6.96 -2.89
C ILE A 39 -22.65 8.30 -2.99
N LEU A 40 -22.86 8.98 -1.87
CA LEU A 40 -23.58 10.26 -1.83
C LEU A 40 -22.89 11.34 -2.67
N THR A 41 -21.56 11.34 -2.68
CA THR A 41 -20.78 12.33 -3.43
C THR A 41 -20.81 12.06 -4.94
N TRP A 42 -20.75 10.78 -5.35
CA TRP A 42 -20.47 10.40 -6.74
C TRP A 42 -21.62 9.64 -7.44
N ALA A 43 -22.77 9.52 -6.78
CA ALA A 43 -23.99 9.01 -7.40
C ALA A 43 -24.55 9.95 -8.48
N ARG A 44 -24.23 11.25 -8.40
CA ARG A 44 -24.61 12.22 -9.43
C ARG A 44 -23.64 12.18 -10.61
N PRO A 45 -24.12 12.36 -11.83
CA PRO A 45 -23.25 12.44 -12.99
C PRO A 45 -22.22 13.56 -12.85
N LEU A 46 -20.97 13.28 -13.19
CA LEU A 46 -19.90 14.28 -13.23
C LEU A 46 -20.20 15.31 -14.33
N PRO A 47 -20.11 16.62 -14.03
CA PRO A 47 -20.51 17.68 -14.95
C PRO A 47 -19.72 17.70 -16.28
N ILE A 48 -18.50 17.15 -16.28
CA ILE A 48 -17.62 17.12 -17.46
C ILE A 48 -17.89 15.89 -18.33
N ILE A 49 -18.14 14.72 -17.73
CA ILE A 49 -18.22 13.43 -18.44
C ILE A 49 -19.67 12.99 -18.63
N ASN A 50 -20.61 13.63 -17.96
CA ASN A 50 -22.04 13.29 -17.90
C ASN A 50 -22.32 11.80 -17.63
N ARG A 51 -21.41 11.16 -16.86
CA ARG A 51 -21.51 9.76 -16.42
C ARG A 51 -21.27 9.70 -14.93
N THR A 52 -21.95 8.77 -14.25
CA THR A 52 -21.68 8.46 -12.85
C THR A 52 -20.51 7.48 -12.76
N ILE A 53 -19.70 7.62 -11.72
CA ILE A 53 -18.65 6.66 -11.35
C ILE A 53 -19.21 5.59 -10.41
N TYR A 54 -20.40 5.81 -9.86
CA TYR A 54 -21.08 4.87 -8.97
C TYR A 54 -21.29 3.51 -9.67
N ALA A 55 -21.18 2.44 -8.89
CA ALA A 55 -21.27 1.05 -9.33
C ALA A 55 -20.26 0.67 -10.43
N THR A 56 -19.05 1.21 -10.35
CA THR A 56 -17.93 0.84 -11.23
C THR A 56 -16.72 0.33 -10.41
N VAL A 57 -15.92 -0.52 -11.06
CA VAL A 57 -14.61 -0.96 -10.50
C VAL A 57 -13.73 0.23 -10.14
N PHE A 58 -13.83 1.32 -10.92
CA PHE A 58 -13.04 2.53 -10.67
C PHE A 58 -13.37 3.16 -9.31
N MET A 59 -14.65 3.21 -8.92
CA MET A 59 -15.03 3.73 -7.60
C MET A 59 -14.50 2.87 -6.47
N LEU A 60 -14.50 1.54 -6.63
CA LEU A 60 -13.90 0.61 -5.68
C LEU A 60 -12.39 0.85 -5.54
N LEU A 61 -11.67 1.01 -6.66
CA LEU A 61 -10.24 1.32 -6.67
C LEU A 61 -9.94 2.66 -5.98
N VAL A 62 -10.71 3.70 -6.27
CA VAL A 62 -10.57 5.02 -5.61
C VAL A 62 -10.76 4.89 -4.11
N SER A 63 -11.76 4.13 -3.66
CA SER A 63 -12.01 3.92 -2.23
C SER A 63 -10.82 3.25 -1.53
N TYR A 64 -10.20 2.26 -2.17
CA TYR A 64 -9.02 1.58 -1.64
C TYR A 64 -7.78 2.48 -1.62
N VAL A 65 -7.55 3.25 -2.68
CA VAL A 65 -6.46 4.23 -2.71
C VAL A 65 -6.63 5.25 -1.60
N VAL A 66 -7.80 5.84 -1.47
CA VAL A 66 -8.10 6.83 -0.44
C VAL A 66 -7.94 6.25 0.96
N ARG A 67 -8.42 5.03 1.19
CA ARG A 67 -8.38 4.37 2.49
C ARG A 67 -6.98 3.91 2.89
N PHE A 68 -6.24 3.28 1.99
CA PHE A 68 -4.99 2.58 2.34
C PHE A 68 -3.71 3.38 2.05
N THR A 69 -3.79 4.56 1.45
CA THR A 69 -2.62 5.42 1.21
C THR A 69 -1.86 5.76 2.49
N SER A 70 -2.56 5.96 3.61
CA SER A 70 -1.93 6.25 4.91
C SER A 70 -1.05 5.10 5.41
N LEU A 71 -1.44 3.84 5.17
CA LEU A 71 -0.61 2.67 5.50
C LEU A 71 0.70 2.68 4.72
N GLN A 72 0.63 2.98 3.42
CA GLN A 72 1.81 3.09 2.56
C GLN A 72 2.74 4.22 3.02
N ILE A 73 2.18 5.38 3.38
CA ILE A 73 2.97 6.51 3.88
C ILE A 73 3.72 6.11 5.15
N ARG A 74 3.06 5.51 6.13
CA ARG A 74 3.68 5.08 7.41
C ARG A 74 4.83 4.10 7.19
N ASN A 75 4.65 3.10 6.33
CA ASN A 75 5.73 2.15 6.03
C ASN A 75 6.91 2.80 5.31
N SER A 76 6.63 3.67 4.33
CA SER A 76 7.67 4.42 3.62
C SER A 76 8.39 5.40 4.56
N THR A 77 7.68 6.03 5.50
CA THR A 77 8.27 6.92 6.51
C THR A 77 9.29 6.17 7.36
N THR A 78 8.95 4.96 7.81
CA THR A 78 9.90 4.11 8.56
C THR A 78 11.14 3.81 7.73
N GLY A 79 11.01 3.53 6.43
CA GLY A 79 12.14 3.32 5.54
C GLY A 79 13.03 4.56 5.40
N VAL A 80 12.44 5.73 5.25
CA VAL A 80 13.20 7.00 5.17
C VAL A 80 13.90 7.31 6.49
N LEU A 81 13.28 7.05 7.64
CA LEU A 81 13.90 7.25 8.96
C LEU A 81 15.10 6.33 9.21
N GLN A 82 15.10 5.13 8.63
CA GLN A 82 16.22 4.17 8.72
C GLN A 82 17.38 4.51 7.78
N THR A 83 17.19 5.44 6.86
CA THR A 83 18.22 5.87 5.91
C THR A 83 18.96 7.09 6.48
N ASP A 84 20.29 6.99 6.57
CA ASP A 84 21.13 8.09 7.04
C ASP A 84 21.12 9.26 6.03
N VAL A 85 21.06 10.49 6.55
CA VAL A 85 21.12 11.72 5.75
C VAL A 85 22.45 11.83 5.03
N SER A 86 23.53 11.37 5.65
CA SER A 86 24.88 11.40 5.08
C SER A 86 24.99 10.71 3.72
N MET A 87 24.17 9.67 3.46
CA MET A 87 24.14 9.00 2.15
C MET A 87 23.57 9.94 1.05
N GLU A 88 22.62 10.77 1.42
CA GLU A 88 22.06 11.77 0.49
C GLU A 88 23.04 12.90 0.22
N GLU A 89 23.75 13.35 1.26
CA GLU A 89 24.81 14.38 1.17
C GLU A 89 26.00 13.89 0.35
N ALA A 90 26.45 12.67 0.58
CA ALA A 90 27.51 12.05 -0.20
C ALA A 90 27.14 11.96 -1.70
N ALA A 91 25.89 11.61 -2.01
CA ALA A 91 25.42 11.60 -3.38
C ALA A 91 25.43 13.01 -4.02
N GLU A 92 25.10 14.05 -3.27
CA GLU A 92 25.19 15.44 -3.76
C GLU A 92 26.64 15.86 -4.03
N ILE A 93 27.56 15.52 -3.14
CA ILE A 93 29.00 15.76 -3.32
C ILE A 93 29.52 15.07 -4.59
N CYS A 94 29.03 13.85 -4.89
CA CYS A 94 29.34 13.13 -6.13
C CYS A 94 28.61 13.67 -7.38
N GLY A 95 27.91 14.82 -7.27
CA GLY A 95 27.24 15.47 -8.39
C GLY A 95 25.85 14.93 -8.74
N ALA A 96 25.27 14.04 -7.90
CA ALA A 96 23.92 13.59 -8.10
C ALA A 96 22.91 14.64 -7.61
N SER A 97 22.11 15.19 -8.52
CA SER A 97 21.07 16.17 -8.18
C SER A 97 19.70 15.75 -8.73
N GLY A 98 18.63 16.31 -8.19
CA GLY A 98 17.28 16.16 -8.69
C GLY A 98 16.87 14.71 -8.93
N PHE A 99 16.44 14.38 -10.14
CA PHE A 99 15.95 13.05 -10.52
C PHE A 99 17.01 11.95 -10.39
N LYS A 100 18.28 12.25 -10.68
CA LYS A 100 19.39 11.30 -10.55
C LYS A 100 19.60 10.87 -9.09
N LYS A 101 19.57 11.81 -8.14
CA LYS A 101 19.62 11.51 -6.70
C LYS A 101 18.45 10.60 -6.28
N TRP A 102 17.24 10.89 -6.75
CA TRP A 102 16.06 10.09 -6.45
C TRP A 102 16.18 8.66 -6.99
N SER A 103 16.48 8.49 -8.28
CA SER A 103 16.49 7.19 -8.93
C SER A 103 17.64 6.30 -8.49
N SER A 104 18.84 6.89 -8.26
CA SER A 104 20.05 6.10 -7.99
C SER A 104 20.34 5.90 -6.51
N VAL A 105 19.78 6.74 -5.61
CA VAL A 105 20.09 6.68 -4.17
C VAL A 105 18.82 6.52 -3.34
N ILE A 106 17.90 7.46 -3.40
CA ILE A 106 16.76 7.49 -2.48
C ILE A 106 15.83 6.29 -2.71
N ILE A 107 15.38 6.08 -3.96
CA ILE A 107 14.45 4.98 -4.28
C ILE A 107 15.04 3.61 -3.91
N PRO A 108 16.26 3.23 -4.31
CA PRO A 108 16.84 1.95 -3.91
C PRO A 108 16.93 1.75 -2.40
N LEU A 109 17.27 2.79 -1.64
CA LEU A 109 17.40 2.69 -0.18
C LEU A 109 16.06 2.46 0.53
N ILE A 110 15.00 3.15 0.09
CA ILE A 110 13.67 3.03 0.70
C ILE A 110 12.80 1.94 0.06
N PHE A 111 13.28 1.33 -1.03
CA PHE A 111 12.56 0.31 -1.78
C PHE A 111 12.08 -0.87 -0.93
N PRO A 112 12.89 -1.46 -0.02
CA PRO A 112 12.42 -2.57 0.83
C PRO A 112 11.23 -2.19 1.71
N ALA A 113 11.24 -0.99 2.29
CA ALA A 113 10.13 -0.50 3.10
C ALA A 113 8.89 -0.20 2.24
N THR A 114 9.10 0.35 1.04
CA THR A 114 8.03 0.62 0.08
C THR A 114 7.33 -0.67 -0.35
N ILE A 115 8.07 -1.72 -0.69
CA ILE A 115 7.51 -3.04 -1.05
C ILE A 115 6.78 -3.68 0.14
N SER A 116 7.33 -3.56 1.34
CA SER A 116 6.64 -4.05 2.55
C SER A 116 5.31 -3.33 2.77
N GLY A 117 5.27 -2.01 2.56
CA GLY A 117 4.06 -1.22 2.62
C GLY A 117 3.03 -1.61 1.54
N MET A 118 3.48 -1.85 0.31
CA MET A 118 2.62 -2.35 -0.77
C MET A 118 2.01 -3.72 -0.42
N GLY A 119 2.80 -4.62 0.16
CA GLY A 119 2.32 -5.92 0.63
C GLY A 119 1.23 -5.78 1.70
N LEU A 120 1.42 -4.89 2.68
CA LEU A 120 0.41 -4.60 3.69
C LEU A 120 -0.88 -4.01 3.11
N VAL A 121 -0.76 -3.06 2.18
CA VAL A 121 -1.92 -2.48 1.48
C VAL A 121 -2.66 -3.57 0.69
N PHE A 122 -1.94 -4.42 -0.03
CA PHE A 122 -2.53 -5.52 -0.79
C PHE A 122 -3.30 -6.50 0.12
N LEU A 123 -2.71 -6.92 1.24
CA LEU A 123 -3.36 -7.82 2.19
C LEU A 123 -4.62 -7.20 2.81
N ASN A 124 -4.57 -5.92 3.18
CA ASN A 124 -5.75 -5.20 3.69
C ASN A 124 -6.83 -5.05 2.62
N ALA A 125 -6.47 -4.72 1.37
CA ALA A 125 -7.42 -4.61 0.27
C ALA A 125 -8.07 -5.96 -0.08
N LEU A 126 -7.31 -7.05 -0.02
CA LEU A 126 -7.79 -8.40 -0.32
C LEU A 126 -8.86 -8.87 0.68
N THR A 127 -8.72 -8.49 1.95
CA THR A 127 -9.63 -8.87 3.04
C THR A 127 -10.68 -7.80 3.36
N GLU A 128 -10.68 -6.68 2.61
CA GLU A 128 -11.60 -5.58 2.84
C GLU A 128 -13.04 -5.98 2.46
N LEU A 129 -13.94 -5.88 3.42
CA LEU A 129 -15.37 -6.17 3.24
C LEU A 129 -16.23 -4.91 3.43
N THR A 130 -15.87 -4.06 4.41
CA THR A 130 -16.79 -3.04 4.92
C THR A 130 -17.13 -1.95 3.90
N THR A 131 -16.13 -1.48 3.14
CA THR A 131 -16.33 -0.51 2.06
C THR A 131 -16.82 -1.20 0.80
N SER A 132 -16.26 -2.39 0.50
CA SER A 132 -16.57 -3.16 -0.69
C SER A 132 -18.01 -3.64 -0.72
N SER A 133 -18.60 -3.98 0.42
CA SER A 133 -20.01 -4.42 0.51
C SER A 133 -21.02 -3.38 0.01
N LEU A 134 -20.65 -2.11 0.02
CA LEU A 134 -21.47 -1.01 -0.49
C LEU A 134 -21.11 -0.59 -1.92
N LEU A 135 -19.85 -0.79 -2.33
CA LEU A 135 -19.34 -0.24 -3.59
C LEU A 135 -19.17 -1.28 -4.71
N TRP A 136 -19.35 -2.56 -4.42
CA TRP A 136 -19.24 -3.60 -5.43
C TRP A 136 -20.33 -3.47 -6.51
N SER A 137 -20.06 -3.99 -7.67
CA SER A 137 -21.01 -4.11 -8.77
C SER A 137 -20.87 -5.46 -9.45
N ALA A 138 -21.85 -5.88 -10.25
CA ALA A 138 -21.80 -7.14 -10.96
C ALA A 138 -20.52 -7.26 -11.79
N GLY A 139 -19.74 -8.32 -11.57
CA GLY A 139 -18.44 -8.56 -12.20
C GLY A 139 -17.26 -7.86 -11.52
N SER A 140 -17.48 -7.20 -10.36
CA SER A 140 -16.41 -6.58 -9.56
C SER A 140 -16.47 -6.98 -8.08
N GLU A 141 -17.03 -8.16 -7.81
CA GLU A 141 -17.12 -8.70 -6.47
C GLU A 141 -15.71 -8.94 -5.90
N THR A 142 -15.47 -8.45 -4.69
CA THR A 142 -14.23 -8.76 -3.96
C THR A 142 -14.38 -10.08 -3.22
N LEU A 143 -13.26 -10.70 -2.86
CA LEU A 143 -13.26 -11.97 -2.11
C LEU A 143 -14.08 -11.86 -0.82
N GLY A 144 -13.94 -10.73 -0.08
CA GLY A 144 -14.72 -10.49 1.13
C GLY A 144 -16.23 -10.47 0.87
N VAL A 145 -16.65 -9.79 -0.20
CA VAL A 145 -18.06 -9.71 -0.60
C VAL A 145 -18.62 -11.07 -1.02
N VAL A 146 -17.86 -11.86 -1.77
CA VAL A 146 -18.28 -13.21 -2.18
C VAL A 146 -18.47 -14.13 -0.97
N ILE A 147 -17.50 -14.14 -0.04
CA ILE A 147 -17.60 -14.92 1.20
C ILE A 147 -18.81 -14.49 2.02
N TYR A 148 -19.01 -13.18 2.16
CA TYR A 148 -20.15 -12.64 2.88
C TYR A 148 -21.50 -13.04 2.24
N ASN A 149 -21.61 -12.96 0.92
CA ASN A 149 -22.82 -13.32 0.18
C ASN A 149 -23.15 -14.81 0.34
N TYR A 150 -22.15 -15.71 0.24
CA TYR A 150 -22.37 -17.15 0.51
C TYR A 150 -22.82 -17.41 1.94
N THR A 151 -22.21 -16.72 2.90
CA THR A 151 -22.61 -16.86 4.32
C THR A 151 -24.03 -16.39 4.54
N SER A 152 -24.41 -15.25 4.00
CA SER A 152 -25.74 -14.65 4.15
C SER A 152 -26.82 -15.44 3.43
N ALA A 153 -26.48 -16.12 2.33
CA ALA A 153 -27.38 -17.01 1.60
C ALA A 153 -27.52 -18.41 2.22
N GLY A 154 -26.81 -18.69 3.34
CA GLY A 154 -26.84 -20.00 4.01
C GLY A 154 -25.90 -21.04 3.43
N TYR A 155 -25.10 -20.70 2.41
CA TYR A 155 -24.12 -21.59 1.80
C TYR A 155 -22.80 -21.63 2.59
N THR A 156 -22.90 -21.94 3.90
CA THR A 156 -21.77 -21.87 4.83
C THR A 156 -20.59 -22.74 4.42
N THR A 157 -20.84 -23.92 3.85
CA THR A 157 -19.78 -24.83 3.39
C THR A 157 -18.92 -24.18 2.29
N TYR A 158 -19.55 -23.50 1.32
CA TYR A 158 -18.83 -22.80 0.25
C TYR A 158 -18.07 -21.58 0.79
N ALA A 159 -18.68 -20.83 1.72
CA ALA A 159 -18.02 -19.72 2.39
C ALA A 159 -16.77 -20.17 3.16
N CYS A 160 -16.86 -21.26 3.93
CA CYS A 160 -15.72 -21.84 4.65
C CYS A 160 -14.63 -22.35 3.70
N ALA A 161 -14.99 -23.06 2.63
CA ALA A 161 -14.04 -23.54 1.64
C ALA A 161 -13.28 -22.38 0.99
N LEU A 162 -13.99 -21.35 0.53
CA LEU A 162 -13.37 -20.16 -0.08
C LEU A 162 -12.47 -19.42 0.91
N SER A 163 -12.94 -19.22 2.14
CA SER A 163 -12.14 -18.58 3.20
C SER A 163 -10.85 -19.35 3.49
N THR A 164 -10.93 -20.68 3.54
CA THR A 164 -9.75 -21.55 3.74
C THR A 164 -8.75 -21.39 2.59
N VAL A 165 -9.22 -21.41 1.35
CA VAL A 165 -8.35 -21.21 0.17
C VAL A 165 -7.68 -19.83 0.21
N VAL A 166 -8.42 -18.77 0.55
CA VAL A 166 -7.89 -17.41 0.69
C VAL A 166 -6.83 -17.36 1.79
N CYS A 167 -7.09 -17.93 2.97
CA CYS A 167 -6.14 -17.99 4.07
C CYS A 167 -4.85 -18.74 3.69
N ILE A 168 -4.95 -19.88 3.05
CA ILE A 168 -3.80 -20.65 2.58
C ILE A 168 -3.01 -19.86 1.54
N THR A 169 -3.69 -19.20 0.62
CA THR A 169 -3.05 -18.39 -0.42
C THR A 169 -2.27 -17.23 0.21
N ILE A 170 -2.89 -16.48 1.14
CA ILE A 170 -2.23 -15.38 1.85
C ILE A 170 -1.02 -15.90 2.63
N LEU A 171 -1.17 -16.99 3.39
CA LEU A 171 -0.08 -17.57 4.16
C LEU A 171 1.09 -17.98 3.25
N THR A 172 0.79 -18.63 2.13
CA THR A 172 1.79 -19.05 1.14
C THR A 172 2.53 -17.83 0.56
N LEU A 173 1.82 -16.78 0.18
CA LEU A 173 2.42 -15.55 -0.34
C LEU A 173 3.33 -14.88 0.70
N VAL A 174 2.90 -14.80 1.97
CA VAL A 174 3.71 -14.23 3.06
C VAL A 174 4.97 -15.07 3.30
N LEU A 175 4.86 -16.40 3.32
CA LEU A 175 6.00 -17.30 3.52
C LEU A 175 6.99 -17.20 2.35
N LEU A 176 6.51 -17.16 1.11
CA LEU A 176 7.34 -16.96 -0.08
C LEU A 176 8.07 -15.62 -0.03
N TYR A 177 7.37 -14.54 0.31
CA TYR A 177 7.99 -13.21 0.46
C TYR A 177 9.09 -13.23 1.53
N ARG A 178 8.83 -13.82 2.69
CA ARG A 178 9.85 -13.94 3.76
C ARG A 178 11.04 -14.80 3.35
N GLY A 179 10.78 -15.91 2.66
CA GLY A 179 11.83 -16.80 2.14
C GLY A 179 12.74 -16.08 1.13
N VAL A 180 12.15 -15.42 0.14
CA VAL A 180 12.89 -14.64 -0.86
C VAL A 180 13.68 -13.50 -0.19
N SER A 181 13.07 -12.78 0.75
CA SER A 181 13.74 -11.70 1.48
C SER A 181 14.91 -12.20 2.31
N ALA A 182 14.81 -13.38 2.93
CA ALA A 182 15.89 -14.00 3.71
C ALA A 182 17.06 -14.42 2.82
N ILE A 183 16.76 -15.04 1.66
CA ILE A 183 17.78 -15.47 0.68
C ILE A 183 18.54 -14.25 0.13
N LEU A 184 17.83 -13.18 -0.22
CA LEU A 184 18.46 -11.95 -0.74
C LEU A 184 19.36 -11.30 0.31
N ARG A 185 18.93 -11.24 1.58
CA ARG A 185 19.77 -10.72 2.67
C ARG A 185 21.01 -11.54 2.90
N HIS A 186 20.89 -12.86 2.87
CA HIS A 186 22.03 -13.78 3.03
C HIS A 186 23.04 -13.62 1.88
N LYS A 187 22.56 -13.49 0.64
CA LYS A 187 23.42 -13.28 -0.54
C LYS A 187 24.16 -11.94 -0.50
N MET A 188 23.50 -10.86 -0.09
CA MET A 188 24.12 -9.54 0.10
C MET A 188 25.16 -9.52 1.22
N GLY A 189 24.88 -10.22 2.33
CA GLY A 189 25.84 -10.35 3.43
C GLY A 189 27.11 -11.12 3.07
N ARG A 190 26.98 -12.16 2.23
CA ARG A 190 28.12 -12.96 1.78
C ARG A 190 29.05 -12.19 0.81
N ASN A 191 28.50 -11.44 -0.12
CA ASN A 191 29.31 -10.60 -1.02
C ASN A 191 30.14 -9.56 -0.27
N ARG A 192 29.60 -9.00 0.82
CA ARG A 192 30.29 -8.01 1.66
C ARG A 192 31.46 -8.62 2.46
N SER A 193 31.36 -9.89 2.87
CA SER A 193 32.46 -10.58 3.57
C SER A 193 33.56 -11.03 2.60
N GLU A 194 33.23 -11.33 1.35
CA GLU A 194 34.22 -11.71 0.32
C GLU A 194 35.03 -10.48 -0.16
N GLU A 195 34.43 -9.28 -0.25
CA GLU A 195 35.15 -8.04 -0.55
C GLU A 195 36.17 -7.68 0.55
N HIS A 196 35.80 -7.81 1.82
CA HIS A 196 36.71 -7.53 2.93
C HIS A 196 37.88 -8.53 3.06
N THR A 197 37.72 -9.75 2.56
CA THR A 197 38.82 -10.76 2.57
C THR A 197 39.75 -10.63 1.37
N SER A 198 39.35 -9.94 0.31
CA SER A 198 40.20 -9.70 -0.87
C SER A 198 41.05 -8.43 -0.75
N GLU A 199 40.82 -7.59 0.26
CA GLU A 199 41.60 -6.36 0.52
C GLU A 199 42.67 -6.53 1.62
N LEU A 200 42.79 -7.74 2.23
CA LEU A 200 43.86 -8.13 3.18
C LEU A 200 44.91 -9.03 2.52
#